data_3ab95e495fa96578758a46c75c1a7539
#
_entry.id   3ab95e495fa96578758a46c75c1a7539
#
_cell.length_a   1.000
_cell.length_b   1.000
_cell.length_c   1.000
_cell.angle_alpha   90.00
_cell.angle_beta   90.00
_cell.angle_gamma   90.00
#
_symmetry.space_group_name_H-M   'P 1'
#
loop_
_entity.id
_entity.type
_entity.pdbx_description
1 polymer ?
#
loop_
_entity_poly.entity_id
_entity_poly.type
_entity_poly.pdbx_seq_one_letter_code
_entity_poly.pdbx_strand_id
1 'polypeptide(L)'
;MHSMKEYALLYQQKGFSVIPISPTTKRPLIEFADKPPLDADGINEVWNQYPNANIALRTTNFFVIDIDKHGQTRGYDSLKNWEHLNLIEPTLQAKTASGGKHLFYFKRDDIHISQMIGFLPGVDIKAHENNYVLVAPSATDKGQYEWDMEKSPEKGTMITPSRALIEAIIQQYKITNGREFDYSDGLRSWVSKGRTSGKNKTTELFEIIANGLGDEGNRNDKLAKFVGGLLWRGVDEMDVLVLAKIANSNTPNPLSMQELERTVVSMINKDRR
;
A
#
# COMPACT_ATOMS: atom_id res chain seq x y z
N MET A 1 -33.82 9.87 10.02
CA MET A 1 -32.41 9.53 10.32
C MET A 1 -32.05 8.41 9.34
N HIS A 2 -30.95 8.54 8.57
CA HIS A 2 -30.55 7.48 7.64
C HIS A 2 -30.09 6.23 8.42
N SER A 3 -30.39 5.06 7.87
CA SER A 3 -29.87 3.77 8.35
C SER A 3 -28.38 3.60 7.98
N MET A 4 -27.68 2.67 8.63
CA MET A 4 -26.28 2.33 8.27
C MET A 4 -26.17 1.90 6.81
N LYS A 5 -27.16 1.17 6.29
CA LYS A 5 -27.23 0.79 4.87
C LYS A 5 -27.28 2.01 3.93
N GLU A 6 -28.14 2.98 4.25
CA GLU A 6 -28.25 4.19 3.43
C GLU A 6 -26.96 5.00 3.42
N TYR A 7 -26.26 5.11 4.56
CA TYR A 7 -24.93 5.73 4.61
C TYR A 7 -23.89 4.95 3.79
N ALA A 8 -23.91 3.61 3.85
CA ALA A 8 -23.02 2.78 3.05
C ALA A 8 -23.20 3.00 1.54
N LEU A 9 -24.49 3.06 1.10
CA LEU A 9 -24.83 3.38 -0.31
C LEU A 9 -24.39 4.79 -0.69
N LEU A 10 -24.54 5.79 0.19
CA LEU A 10 -24.06 7.16 -0.09
C LEU A 10 -22.54 7.20 -0.26
N TYR A 11 -21.76 6.46 0.53
CA TYR A 11 -20.31 6.37 0.35
C TYR A 11 -19.94 5.69 -0.96
N GLN A 12 -20.61 4.59 -1.30
CA GLN A 12 -20.39 3.88 -2.56
C GLN A 12 -20.71 4.78 -3.77
N GLN A 13 -21.81 5.54 -3.74
CA GLN A 13 -22.18 6.50 -4.78
C GLN A 13 -21.14 7.62 -4.96
N LYS A 14 -20.38 7.94 -3.91
CA LYS A 14 -19.25 8.87 -3.96
C LYS A 14 -17.95 8.22 -4.44
N GLY A 15 -17.97 6.95 -4.86
CA GLY A 15 -16.82 6.23 -5.39
C GLY A 15 -15.91 5.60 -4.34
N PHE A 16 -16.34 5.49 -3.09
CA PHE A 16 -15.57 4.82 -2.04
C PHE A 16 -15.87 3.31 -1.98
N SER A 17 -14.82 2.52 -1.76
CA SER A 17 -14.95 1.10 -1.47
C SER A 17 -15.36 0.90 -0.01
N VAL A 18 -16.58 0.44 0.20
CA VAL A 18 -17.21 0.29 1.51
C VAL A 18 -16.98 -1.12 2.06
N ILE A 19 -16.69 -1.22 3.36
CA ILE A 19 -16.48 -2.47 4.08
C ILE A 19 -17.39 -2.50 5.30
N PRO A 20 -18.22 -3.56 5.48
CA PRO A 20 -19.01 -3.76 6.69
C PRO A 20 -18.10 -4.25 7.83
N ILE A 21 -18.20 -3.59 8.97
CA ILE A 21 -17.38 -3.87 10.15
C ILE A 21 -18.27 -4.30 11.31
N SER A 22 -17.88 -5.35 12.00
CA SER A 22 -18.53 -5.78 13.23
C SER A 22 -18.51 -4.65 14.29
N PRO A 23 -19.67 -4.25 14.85
CA PRO A 23 -19.72 -3.18 15.84
C PRO A 23 -19.02 -3.55 17.16
N THR A 24 -18.86 -4.83 17.44
CA THR A 24 -18.26 -5.34 18.69
C THR A 24 -16.76 -5.64 18.55
N THR A 25 -16.36 -6.30 17.46
CA THR A 25 -14.97 -6.77 17.29
C THR A 25 -14.10 -5.86 16.44
N LYS A 26 -14.69 -4.86 15.77
CA LYS A 26 -14.03 -4.00 14.77
C LYS A 26 -13.37 -4.76 13.60
N ARG A 27 -13.78 -6.01 13.37
CA ARG A 27 -13.28 -6.84 12.25
C ARG A 27 -14.25 -6.76 11.08
N PRO A 28 -13.74 -6.85 9.84
CA PRO A 28 -14.59 -6.96 8.65
C PRO A 28 -15.52 -8.18 8.77
N LEU A 29 -16.76 -8.02 8.32
CA LEU A 29 -17.75 -9.08 8.26
C LEU A 29 -17.71 -9.87 6.95
N ILE A 30 -16.91 -9.40 6.00
CA ILE A 30 -16.67 -10.03 4.70
C ILE A 30 -15.16 -10.09 4.43
N GLU A 31 -14.76 -10.96 3.53
CA GLU A 31 -13.44 -10.90 2.91
C GLU A 31 -13.43 -9.81 1.85
N PHE A 32 -12.48 -8.88 1.93
CA PHE A 32 -12.39 -7.71 1.04
C PHE A 32 -11.02 -7.53 0.39
N ALA A 33 -9.95 -8.12 1.00
CA ALA A 33 -8.60 -7.97 0.50
C ALA A 33 -8.48 -8.55 -0.92
N ASP A 34 -7.91 -7.77 -1.84
CA ASP A 34 -7.73 -8.13 -3.26
C ASP A 34 -9.04 -8.45 -4.00
N LYS A 35 -10.18 -8.08 -3.43
CA LYS A 35 -11.50 -8.22 -4.05
C LYS A 35 -11.99 -6.88 -4.61
N PRO A 36 -12.84 -6.89 -5.65
CA PRO A 36 -13.50 -5.68 -6.12
C PRO A 36 -14.34 -5.04 -5.00
N PRO A 37 -14.57 -3.72 -5.05
CA PRO A 37 -15.46 -3.06 -4.11
C PRO A 37 -16.89 -3.59 -4.25
N LEU A 38 -17.65 -3.57 -3.16
CA LEU A 38 -19.09 -3.87 -3.19
C LEU A 38 -19.80 -2.85 -4.06
N ASP A 39 -20.66 -3.34 -4.95
CA ASP A 39 -21.66 -2.53 -5.64
C ASP A 39 -22.91 -2.30 -4.75
N ALA A 40 -23.92 -1.62 -5.29
CA ALA A 40 -25.14 -1.31 -4.53
C ALA A 40 -25.88 -2.58 -4.11
N ASP A 41 -25.92 -3.62 -4.94
CA ASP A 41 -26.61 -4.88 -4.63
C ASP A 41 -25.88 -5.64 -3.52
N GLY A 42 -24.55 -5.74 -3.61
CA GLY A 42 -23.71 -6.33 -2.56
C GLY A 42 -23.85 -5.59 -1.22
N ILE A 43 -23.92 -4.25 -1.23
CA ILE A 43 -24.19 -3.46 -0.02
C ILE A 43 -25.58 -3.77 0.55
N ASN A 44 -26.60 -3.83 -0.30
CA ASN A 44 -27.96 -4.17 0.15
C ASN A 44 -28.00 -5.56 0.78
N GLU A 45 -27.38 -6.56 0.15
CA GLU A 45 -27.31 -7.92 0.68
C GLU A 45 -26.64 -7.96 2.05
N VAL A 46 -25.45 -7.38 2.17
CA VAL A 46 -24.67 -7.43 3.41
C VAL A 46 -25.34 -6.67 4.54
N TRP A 47 -25.87 -5.47 4.31
CA TRP A 47 -26.58 -4.72 5.38
C TRP A 47 -27.99 -5.24 5.68
N ASN A 48 -28.60 -6.03 4.81
CA ASN A 48 -29.79 -6.81 5.16
C ASN A 48 -29.44 -7.94 6.16
N GLN A 49 -28.29 -8.59 5.96
CA GLN A 49 -27.80 -9.63 6.88
C GLN A 49 -27.25 -9.04 8.19
N TYR A 50 -26.58 -7.89 8.11
CA TYR A 50 -25.95 -7.22 9.27
C TYR A 50 -26.40 -5.75 9.39
N PRO A 51 -27.65 -5.48 9.76
CA PRO A 51 -28.23 -4.12 9.70
C PRO A 51 -27.51 -3.10 10.58
N ASN A 52 -26.84 -3.56 11.64
CA ASN A 52 -26.06 -2.73 12.57
C ASN A 52 -24.55 -2.71 12.28
N ALA A 53 -24.10 -3.25 11.15
CA ALA A 53 -22.70 -3.21 10.78
C ALA A 53 -22.21 -1.76 10.69
N ASN A 54 -21.06 -1.49 11.28
CA ASN A 54 -20.32 -0.24 11.09
C ASN A 54 -19.78 -0.15 9.67
N ILE A 55 -19.44 1.05 9.25
CA ILE A 55 -18.91 1.35 7.91
C ILE A 55 -17.46 1.71 8.01
N ALA A 56 -16.63 1.03 7.23
CA ALA A 56 -15.28 1.48 6.95
C ALA A 56 -15.09 1.76 5.45
N LEU A 57 -14.16 2.63 5.13
CA LEU A 57 -13.73 2.92 3.78
C LEU A 57 -12.33 2.36 3.54
N ARG A 58 -12.16 1.61 2.47
CA ARG A 58 -10.88 1.04 2.04
C ARG A 58 -9.99 2.15 1.48
N THR A 59 -8.73 2.20 1.92
CA THR A 59 -7.79 3.27 1.56
C THR A 59 -7.13 3.02 0.19
N THR A 60 -7.94 2.83 -0.87
CA THR A 60 -7.50 2.59 -2.24
C THR A 60 -6.99 3.86 -2.91
N ASN A 61 -7.84 4.87 -3.06
CA ASN A 61 -7.58 6.13 -3.76
C ASN A 61 -7.29 7.32 -2.82
N PHE A 62 -7.31 7.10 -1.52
CA PHE A 62 -7.02 8.09 -0.50
C PHE A 62 -6.13 7.48 0.60
N PHE A 63 -5.56 8.33 1.42
CA PHE A 63 -4.88 7.95 2.65
C PHE A 63 -5.39 8.80 3.82
N VAL A 64 -5.11 8.34 5.04
CA VAL A 64 -5.51 9.03 6.26
C VAL A 64 -4.28 9.25 7.14
N ILE A 65 -4.14 10.47 7.65
CA ILE A 65 -3.30 10.76 8.81
C ILE A 65 -4.17 10.48 10.04
N ASP A 66 -3.89 9.39 10.73
CA ASP A 66 -4.61 8.91 11.91
C ASP A 66 -3.88 9.39 13.17
N ILE A 67 -4.51 10.31 13.90
CA ILE A 67 -3.96 10.98 15.07
C ILE A 67 -4.62 10.39 16.31
N ASP A 68 -3.88 9.59 17.06
CA ASP A 68 -4.36 8.97 18.29
C ASP A 68 -4.35 9.93 19.49
N LYS A 69 -5.36 9.76 20.36
CA LYS A 69 -5.43 10.47 21.65
C LYS A 69 -5.05 9.58 22.83
N HIS A 70 -4.77 8.30 22.60
CA HIS A 70 -4.58 7.31 23.68
C HIS A 70 -3.11 7.10 24.03
N GLY A 71 -2.89 6.61 25.27
CA GLY A 71 -1.59 6.17 25.75
C GLY A 71 -0.73 7.31 26.27
N GLN A 72 0.56 7.00 26.47
CA GLN A 72 1.56 7.94 26.93
C GLN A 72 1.98 8.96 25.88
N THR A 73 1.79 8.63 24.60
CA THR A 73 2.11 9.48 23.46
C THR A 73 0.85 10.12 22.88
N ARG A 74 0.73 11.43 23.05
CA ARG A 74 -0.36 12.21 22.46
C ARG A 74 -0.03 12.56 21.02
N GLY A 75 -0.66 11.90 20.04
CA GLY A 75 -0.44 12.18 18.63
C GLY A 75 -0.64 13.65 18.25
N TYR A 76 -1.55 14.34 18.93
CA TYR A 76 -1.76 15.79 18.78
C TYR A 76 -0.51 16.61 19.12
N ASP A 77 0.17 16.27 20.22
CA ASP A 77 1.38 17.00 20.66
C ASP A 77 2.54 16.69 19.71
N SER A 78 2.65 15.44 19.26
CA SER A 78 3.66 15.03 18.28
C SER A 78 3.49 15.78 16.95
N LEU A 79 2.25 15.84 16.45
CA LEU A 79 1.96 16.54 15.20
C LEU A 79 2.15 18.06 15.35
N LYS A 80 1.74 18.66 16.47
CA LYS A 80 1.92 20.08 16.75
C LYS A 80 3.39 20.50 16.78
N ASN A 81 4.27 19.63 17.23
CA ASN A 81 5.70 19.87 17.32
C ASN A 81 6.47 19.43 16.07
N TRP A 82 5.79 18.90 15.06
CA TRP A 82 6.43 18.51 13.81
C TRP A 82 6.82 19.75 13.00
N GLU A 83 8.08 19.83 12.57
CA GLU A 83 8.65 20.98 11.87
C GLU A 83 7.92 21.31 10.54
N HIS A 84 7.26 20.30 9.95
CA HIS A 84 6.51 20.45 8.69
C HIS A 84 4.99 20.55 8.89
N LEU A 85 4.52 20.90 10.11
CA LEU A 85 3.08 21.07 10.38
C LEU A 85 2.40 22.04 9.42
N ASN A 86 3.10 23.07 8.96
CA ASN A 86 2.63 24.06 7.99
C ASN A 86 2.27 23.48 6.62
N LEU A 87 2.74 22.26 6.28
CA LEU A 87 2.38 21.54 5.06
C LEU A 87 1.04 20.82 5.15
N ILE A 88 0.48 20.66 6.37
CA ILE A 88 -0.84 20.06 6.57
C ILE A 88 -1.92 21.07 6.20
N GLU A 89 -2.39 20.96 4.96
CA GLU A 89 -3.46 21.78 4.43
C GLU A 89 -4.84 21.33 4.98
N PRO A 90 -5.79 22.27 5.17
CA PRO A 90 -7.15 21.91 5.55
C PRO A 90 -7.78 20.92 4.57
N THR A 91 -8.29 19.81 5.09
CA THR A 91 -8.92 18.73 4.32
C THR A 91 -10.11 18.16 5.10
N LEU A 92 -10.86 17.24 4.51
CA LEU A 92 -11.92 16.53 5.20
C LEU A 92 -11.40 15.88 6.49
N GLN A 93 -12.08 16.12 7.61
CA GLN A 93 -11.68 15.63 8.93
C GLN A 93 -12.80 14.89 9.61
N ALA A 94 -12.42 13.91 10.43
CA ALA A 94 -13.35 13.23 11.32
C ALA A 94 -12.77 13.11 12.73
N LYS A 95 -13.65 13.17 13.74
CA LYS A 95 -13.33 12.75 15.11
C LYS A 95 -13.49 11.22 15.18
N THR A 96 -12.53 10.54 15.79
CA THR A 96 -12.64 9.10 16.03
C THR A 96 -13.42 8.82 17.32
N ALA A 97 -13.98 7.64 17.43
CA ALA A 97 -14.73 7.18 18.61
C ALA A 97 -13.94 7.33 19.93
N SER A 98 -12.64 7.27 19.86
CA SER A 98 -11.73 7.38 21.00
C SER A 98 -11.22 8.80 21.26
N GLY A 99 -11.72 9.78 20.50
CA GLY A 99 -11.36 11.19 20.64
C GLY A 99 -10.11 11.60 19.88
N GLY A 100 -9.55 10.73 19.07
CA GLY A 100 -8.51 11.04 18.07
C GLY A 100 -9.09 11.75 16.86
N LYS A 101 -8.31 11.85 15.79
CA LYS A 101 -8.70 12.53 14.56
C LYS A 101 -8.17 11.82 13.33
N HIS A 102 -8.98 11.78 12.28
CA HIS A 102 -8.58 11.39 10.93
C HIS A 102 -8.54 12.62 10.03
N LEU A 103 -7.44 12.80 9.28
CA LEU A 103 -7.32 13.75 8.18
C LEU A 103 -7.28 12.96 6.87
N PHE A 104 -8.21 13.22 5.96
CA PHE A 104 -8.39 12.46 4.73
C PHE A 104 -7.79 13.22 3.55
N TYR A 105 -6.90 12.60 2.78
CA TYR A 105 -6.29 13.16 1.58
C TYR A 105 -6.37 12.20 0.41
N PHE A 106 -6.68 12.67 -0.79
CA PHE A 106 -6.52 11.86 -2.00
C PHE A 106 -5.04 11.51 -2.21
N LYS A 107 -4.80 10.30 -2.70
CA LYS A 107 -3.45 9.93 -3.15
C LYS A 107 -3.09 10.70 -4.40
N ARG A 108 -1.82 11.02 -4.54
CA ARG A 108 -1.26 11.63 -5.76
C ARG A 108 -0.80 10.54 -6.72
N ASP A 109 -0.86 10.82 -8.03
CA ASP A 109 -0.37 9.90 -9.06
C ASP A 109 1.15 9.99 -9.26
N ASP A 110 1.75 11.14 -8.88
CA ASP A 110 3.16 11.48 -9.11
C ASP A 110 4.10 11.11 -7.96
N ILE A 111 3.57 10.67 -6.82
CA ILE A 111 4.34 10.20 -5.67
C ILE A 111 3.55 9.19 -4.86
N HIS A 112 4.17 8.06 -4.57
CA HIS A 112 3.55 7.01 -3.78
C HIS A 112 3.65 7.28 -2.28
N ILE A 113 2.54 7.07 -1.55
CA ILE A 113 2.49 7.06 -0.09
C ILE A 113 2.12 5.66 0.40
N SER A 114 2.97 5.08 1.24
CA SER A 114 2.77 3.76 1.83
C SER A 114 2.10 3.84 3.19
N GLN A 115 1.61 2.70 3.67
CA GLN A 115 1.23 2.51 5.07
C GLN A 115 2.44 2.74 5.98
N MET A 116 2.29 3.60 7.00
CA MET A 116 3.34 3.90 7.98
C MET A 116 2.74 3.88 9.38
N ILE A 117 3.24 3.01 10.24
CA ILE A 117 2.86 2.96 11.66
C ILE A 117 3.87 3.77 12.45
N GLY A 118 3.41 4.76 13.21
CA GLY A 118 4.27 5.62 14.01
C GLY A 118 5.18 6.50 13.15
N PHE A 119 4.64 7.14 12.12
CA PHE A 119 5.38 8.17 11.38
C PHE A 119 5.82 9.31 12.32
N LEU A 120 4.95 9.63 13.29
CA LEU A 120 5.27 10.35 14.52
C LEU A 120 4.70 9.56 15.70
N PRO A 121 5.18 9.77 16.94
CA PRO A 121 4.59 9.12 18.11
C PRO A 121 3.08 9.37 18.22
N GLY A 122 2.28 8.31 18.13
CA GLY A 122 0.81 8.39 18.15
C GLY A 122 0.17 8.93 16.85
N VAL A 123 0.90 8.93 15.73
CA VAL A 123 0.37 9.31 14.42
C VAL A 123 0.75 8.26 13.38
N ASP A 124 -0.25 7.70 12.73
CA ASP A 124 -0.10 6.70 11.68
C ASP A 124 -0.53 7.25 10.32
N ILE A 125 0.01 6.67 9.26
CA ILE A 125 -0.47 6.85 7.88
C ILE A 125 -1.20 5.56 7.47
N LYS A 126 -2.50 5.64 7.24
CA LYS A 126 -3.32 4.53 6.71
C LYS A 126 -3.44 4.70 5.20
N ALA A 127 -2.70 3.91 4.43
CA ALA A 127 -2.59 4.08 2.97
C ALA A 127 -2.58 2.78 2.16
N HIS A 128 -2.41 1.61 2.78
CA HIS A 128 -2.35 0.34 2.05
C HIS A 128 -3.71 0.00 1.42
N GLU A 129 -3.73 -0.52 0.20
CA GLU A 129 -4.95 -0.85 -0.54
C GLU A 129 -5.88 -1.83 0.18
N ASN A 130 -5.33 -2.73 0.97
CA ASN A 130 -6.07 -3.66 1.82
C ASN A 130 -6.20 -3.18 3.27
N ASN A 131 -6.02 -1.88 3.52
CA ASN A 131 -6.35 -1.26 4.79
C ASN A 131 -7.67 -0.48 4.69
N TYR A 132 -8.23 -0.14 5.83
CA TYR A 132 -9.48 0.59 5.94
C TYR A 132 -9.50 1.49 7.18
N VAL A 133 -10.38 2.48 7.17
CA VAL A 133 -10.66 3.35 8.31
C VAL A 133 -12.16 3.40 8.57
N LEU A 134 -12.57 3.34 9.84
CA LEU A 134 -13.97 3.55 10.20
C LEU A 134 -14.34 5.01 9.95
N VAL A 135 -15.57 5.22 9.48
CA VAL A 135 -16.13 6.55 9.20
C VAL A 135 -17.47 6.76 9.86
N ALA A 136 -17.89 8.01 9.96
CA ALA A 136 -19.22 8.36 10.46
C ALA A 136 -20.33 7.68 9.62
N PRO A 137 -21.41 7.23 10.24
CA PRO A 137 -21.78 7.36 11.64
C PRO A 137 -21.42 6.14 12.50
N SER A 138 -20.37 5.40 12.14
CA SER A 138 -19.93 4.21 12.88
C SER A 138 -19.72 4.52 14.36
N ALA A 139 -20.02 3.56 15.21
CA ALA A 139 -19.86 3.67 16.65
C ALA A 139 -19.18 2.43 17.24
N THR A 140 -18.49 2.62 18.35
CA THR A 140 -17.84 1.56 19.12
C THR A 140 -18.16 1.76 20.61
N ASP A 141 -17.68 0.87 21.46
CA ASP A 141 -17.73 1.00 22.91
C ASP A 141 -17.09 2.30 23.45
N LYS A 142 -16.20 2.93 22.65
CA LYS A 142 -15.49 4.17 23.02
C LYS A 142 -16.21 5.44 22.59
N GLY A 143 -17.23 5.35 21.75
CA GLY A 143 -17.95 6.51 21.20
C GLY A 143 -18.28 6.35 19.72
N GLN A 144 -18.59 7.45 19.07
CA GLN A 144 -19.01 7.52 17.67
C GLN A 144 -17.97 8.23 16.82
N TYR A 145 -17.86 7.82 15.56
CA TYR A 145 -17.11 8.55 14.52
C TYR A 145 -18.01 9.67 13.98
N GLU A 146 -17.47 10.88 13.92
CA GLU A 146 -18.21 12.08 13.50
C GLU A 146 -17.37 12.88 12.49
N TRP A 147 -18.01 13.38 11.43
CA TRP A 147 -17.36 14.35 10.56
C TRP A 147 -17.19 15.69 11.28
N ASP A 148 -15.96 16.22 11.28
CA ASP A 148 -15.64 17.53 11.83
C ASP A 148 -15.82 18.61 10.74
N MET A 149 -17.07 19.00 10.49
CA MET A 149 -17.40 19.94 9.42
C MET A 149 -16.91 21.37 9.69
N GLU A 150 -16.67 21.73 10.95
CA GLU A 150 -16.14 23.05 11.33
C GLU A 150 -14.69 23.24 10.91
N LYS A 151 -13.90 22.14 10.93
CA LYS A 151 -12.47 22.15 10.60
C LYS A 151 -12.16 21.60 9.22
N SER A 152 -13.16 21.05 8.54
CA SER A 152 -13.06 20.64 7.15
C SER A 152 -13.22 21.86 6.24
N PRO A 153 -12.64 21.86 5.03
CA PRO A 153 -12.96 22.85 4.02
C PRO A 153 -14.44 22.91 3.73
N GLU A 154 -14.90 24.02 3.12
CA GLU A 154 -16.29 24.19 2.74
C GLU A 154 -16.83 22.93 2.03
N LYS A 155 -18.04 22.48 2.43
CA LYS A 155 -18.69 21.25 1.96
C LYS A 155 -17.99 19.93 2.34
N GLY A 156 -17.05 19.94 3.29
CA GLY A 156 -16.35 18.71 3.70
C GLY A 156 -15.51 18.11 2.58
N THR A 157 -14.81 18.94 1.81
CA THR A 157 -14.02 18.48 0.65
C THR A 157 -12.74 17.79 1.09
N MET A 158 -12.49 16.59 0.56
CA MET A 158 -11.19 15.95 0.61
C MET A 158 -10.30 16.54 -0.50
N ILE A 159 -9.08 16.96 -0.17
CA ILE A 159 -8.14 17.52 -1.14
C ILE A 159 -7.01 16.56 -1.50
N THR A 160 -6.35 16.79 -2.62
CA THR A 160 -5.05 16.18 -2.94
C THR A 160 -3.98 17.04 -2.27
N PRO A 161 -3.13 16.48 -1.38
CA PRO A 161 -2.15 17.26 -0.64
C PRO A 161 -1.01 17.74 -1.56
N SER A 162 -0.21 18.69 -1.10
CA SER A 162 1.01 19.06 -1.78
C SER A 162 1.99 17.89 -1.85
N ARG A 163 2.82 17.83 -2.90
CA ARG A 163 3.89 16.84 -3.01
C ARG A 163 4.87 16.95 -1.83
N ALA A 164 5.15 18.18 -1.39
CA ALA A 164 6.02 18.48 -0.27
C ALA A 164 5.53 17.85 1.05
N LEU A 165 4.22 17.77 1.30
CA LEU A 165 3.68 17.09 2.47
C LEU A 165 4.03 15.59 2.44
N ILE A 166 3.85 14.92 1.30
CA ILE A 166 4.14 13.48 1.18
C ILE A 166 5.64 13.22 1.35
N GLU A 167 6.49 14.03 0.73
CA GLU A 167 7.95 13.93 0.87
C GLU A 167 8.39 14.13 2.34
N ALA A 168 7.82 15.12 3.03
CA ALA A 168 8.09 15.36 4.45
C ALA A 168 7.65 14.20 5.35
N ILE A 169 6.47 13.59 5.10
CA ILE A 169 5.99 12.40 5.82
C ILE A 169 6.97 11.23 5.62
N ILE A 170 7.37 10.95 4.38
CA ILE A 170 8.30 9.87 4.05
C ILE A 170 9.65 10.11 4.72
N GLN A 171 10.18 11.33 4.67
CA GLN A 171 11.44 11.69 5.30
C GLN A 171 11.38 11.54 6.83
N GLN A 172 10.32 12.04 7.45
CA GLN A 172 10.12 11.92 8.90
C GLN A 172 10.03 10.46 9.32
N TYR A 173 9.33 9.61 8.56
CA TYR A 173 9.23 8.18 8.87
C TYR A 173 10.58 7.48 8.83
N LYS A 174 11.46 7.84 7.88
CA LYS A 174 12.84 7.34 7.82
C LYS A 174 13.64 7.72 9.08
N ILE A 175 13.54 8.99 9.51
CA ILE A 175 14.21 9.50 10.70
C ILE A 175 13.71 8.78 11.96
N THR A 176 12.39 8.68 12.14
CA THR A 176 11.77 8.10 13.35
C THR A 176 12.07 6.61 13.49
N ASN A 177 12.12 5.87 12.40
CA ASN A 177 12.24 4.41 12.44
C ASN A 177 13.64 3.89 12.12
N GLY A 178 14.62 4.76 11.87
CA GLY A 178 16.01 4.39 11.61
C GLY A 178 16.19 3.49 10.39
N ARG A 179 15.22 3.45 9.51
CA ARG A 179 15.21 2.62 8.31
C ARG A 179 15.37 3.50 7.08
N GLU A 180 16.43 3.25 6.30
CA GLU A 180 16.31 3.56 4.87
C GLU A 180 15.03 2.89 4.37
N PHE A 181 14.17 3.66 3.71
CA PHE A 181 12.97 3.13 3.09
C PHE A 181 13.42 2.28 1.91
N ASP A 182 13.76 1.03 2.22
CA ASP A 182 13.97 0.03 1.19
C ASP A 182 12.59 -0.31 0.64
N TYR A 183 12.32 0.07 -0.60
CA TYR A 183 11.12 -0.35 -1.34
C TYR A 183 10.93 -1.87 -1.30
N SER A 184 11.98 -2.62 -0.97
CA SER A 184 11.96 -4.06 -0.78
C SER A 184 11.28 -4.49 0.53
N ASP A 185 11.22 -3.66 1.58
CA ASP A 185 10.67 -4.06 2.89
C ASP A 185 9.14 -4.13 2.90
N GLY A 186 8.46 -3.27 2.14
CA GLY A 186 7.01 -3.41 1.89
C GLY A 186 6.70 -4.70 1.11
N LEU A 187 7.47 -4.97 0.09
CA LEU A 187 7.41 -6.20 -0.70
C LEU A 187 7.87 -7.43 0.10
N ARG A 188 8.92 -7.34 0.92
CA ARG A 188 9.41 -8.46 1.77
C ARG A 188 8.43 -8.82 2.89
N SER A 189 7.78 -7.85 3.53
CA SER A 189 6.73 -8.11 4.52
C SER A 189 5.51 -8.77 3.89
N TRP A 190 5.19 -8.40 2.66
CA TRP A 190 4.09 -9.00 1.89
C TRP A 190 4.46 -10.41 1.39
N VAL A 191 5.69 -10.59 0.90
CA VAL A 191 6.23 -11.89 0.43
C VAL A 191 6.49 -12.85 1.59
N SER A 192 6.89 -12.37 2.77
CA SER A 192 7.17 -13.26 3.93
C SER A 192 5.92 -13.79 4.62
N LYS A 193 4.76 -13.16 4.45
CA LYS A 193 3.46 -13.66 4.97
C LYS A 193 2.69 -14.56 4.01
N GLY A 194 3.15 -14.71 2.78
CA GLY A 194 2.46 -15.46 1.75
C GLY A 194 3.31 -16.62 1.19
N ARG A 195 3.03 -17.82 1.63
CA ARG A 195 3.44 -19.13 1.10
C ARG A 195 4.75 -19.72 1.61
N THR A 196 4.61 -20.72 2.46
CA THR A 196 5.48 -21.89 2.59
C THR A 196 5.37 -22.88 1.40
N SER A 197 5.08 -22.41 0.18
CA SER A 197 5.22 -23.25 -1.01
C SER A 197 6.64 -23.04 -1.54
N GLY A 198 7.38 -24.15 -1.72
CA GLY A 198 8.77 -24.14 -2.15
C GLY A 198 9.01 -23.25 -3.36
N LYS A 199 10.19 -22.62 -3.42
CA LYS A 199 10.62 -21.79 -4.55
C LYS A 199 10.40 -22.56 -5.84
N ASN A 200 9.62 -22.01 -6.75
CA ASN A 200 9.48 -22.57 -8.09
C ASN A 200 10.46 -21.87 -9.05
N LYS A 201 10.68 -22.48 -10.22
CA LYS A 201 11.62 -21.96 -11.22
C LYS A 201 11.27 -20.54 -11.69
N THR A 202 10.00 -20.13 -11.63
CA THR A 202 9.58 -18.76 -11.98
C THR A 202 10.00 -17.75 -10.92
N THR A 203 9.87 -18.10 -9.64
CA THR A 203 10.38 -17.28 -8.52
C THR A 203 11.88 -17.07 -8.63
N GLU A 204 12.66 -18.10 -9.00
CA GLU A 204 14.11 -17.99 -9.21
C GLU A 204 14.47 -16.99 -10.32
N LEU A 205 13.69 -16.95 -11.42
CA LEU A 205 13.91 -15.97 -12.49
C LEU A 205 13.70 -14.52 -12.01
N PHE A 206 12.64 -14.27 -11.25
CA PHE A 206 12.40 -12.93 -10.68
C PHE A 206 13.46 -12.54 -9.64
N GLU A 207 13.92 -13.49 -8.83
CA GLU A 207 15.02 -13.26 -7.87
C GLU A 207 16.33 -12.90 -8.60
N ILE A 208 16.61 -13.49 -9.76
CA ILE A 208 17.79 -13.15 -10.56
C ILE A 208 17.68 -11.73 -11.13
N ILE A 209 16.49 -11.31 -11.60
CA ILE A 209 16.29 -9.94 -12.06
C ILE A 209 16.55 -8.96 -10.93
N ALA A 210 16.00 -9.23 -9.73
CA ALA A 210 16.06 -8.32 -8.59
C ALA A 210 17.42 -8.26 -7.90
N ASN A 211 18.10 -9.42 -7.76
CA ASN A 211 19.30 -9.55 -6.94
C ASN A 211 20.58 -9.79 -7.75
N GLY A 212 20.48 -9.87 -9.08
CA GLY A 212 21.60 -10.10 -9.98
C GLY A 212 22.02 -11.57 -10.10
N LEU A 213 23.12 -11.75 -10.86
CA LEU A 213 23.66 -13.07 -11.23
C LEU A 213 24.51 -13.74 -10.14
N GLY A 214 24.70 -13.09 -8.99
CA GLY A 214 25.47 -13.61 -7.85
C GLY A 214 26.99 -13.38 -7.97
N ASP A 215 27.75 -14.21 -7.26
CA ASP A 215 29.19 -14.02 -7.08
C ASP A 215 30.04 -14.44 -8.26
N GLU A 216 31.30 -14.02 -8.28
CA GLU A 216 32.29 -14.39 -9.28
C GLU A 216 32.46 -15.94 -9.39
N GLY A 217 32.60 -16.41 -10.63
CA GLY A 217 32.75 -17.82 -10.94
C GLY A 217 31.49 -18.52 -11.44
N ASN A 218 30.29 -18.12 -11.00
CA ASN A 218 29.03 -18.77 -11.38
C ASN A 218 28.10 -17.91 -12.23
N ARG A 219 28.46 -16.64 -12.50
CA ARG A 219 27.60 -15.66 -13.19
C ARG A 219 27.17 -16.09 -14.58
N ASN A 220 28.10 -16.62 -15.39
CA ASN A 220 27.83 -17.08 -16.75
C ASN A 220 26.86 -18.28 -16.78
N ASP A 221 27.02 -19.24 -15.87
CA ASP A 221 26.12 -20.39 -15.75
C ASP A 221 24.75 -19.94 -15.30
N LYS A 222 24.69 -18.99 -14.35
CA LYS A 222 23.43 -18.45 -13.86
C LYS A 222 22.72 -17.62 -14.92
N LEU A 223 23.47 -16.82 -15.71
CA LEU A 223 22.94 -16.11 -16.87
C LEU A 223 22.39 -17.08 -17.93
N ALA A 224 23.11 -18.14 -18.27
CA ALA A 224 22.64 -19.14 -19.23
C ALA A 224 21.35 -19.83 -18.77
N LYS A 225 21.27 -20.23 -17.49
CA LYS A 225 20.05 -20.81 -16.89
C LYS A 225 18.88 -19.81 -16.89
N PHE A 226 19.14 -18.55 -16.57
CA PHE A 226 18.16 -17.48 -16.57
C PHE A 226 17.58 -17.25 -17.97
N VAL A 227 18.44 -17.06 -18.97
CA VAL A 227 18.06 -16.87 -20.37
C VAL A 227 17.28 -18.08 -20.90
N GLY A 228 17.78 -19.28 -20.70
CA GLY A 228 17.07 -20.51 -21.11
C GLY A 228 15.72 -20.67 -20.41
N GLY A 229 15.61 -20.27 -19.14
CA GLY A 229 14.36 -20.30 -18.39
C GLY A 229 13.31 -19.29 -18.90
N LEU A 230 13.73 -18.14 -19.41
CA LEU A 230 12.85 -17.14 -20.05
C LEU A 230 12.38 -17.59 -21.43
N LEU A 231 13.33 -18.06 -22.29
CA LEU A 231 13.02 -18.57 -23.63
C LEU A 231 12.03 -19.75 -23.57
N TRP A 232 12.27 -20.71 -22.68
CA TRP A 232 11.36 -21.85 -22.48
C TRP A 232 9.93 -21.44 -22.09
N ARG A 233 9.74 -20.22 -21.52
CA ARG A 233 8.44 -19.64 -21.19
C ARG A 233 7.85 -18.77 -22.29
N GLY A 234 8.49 -18.73 -23.45
CA GLY A 234 8.05 -17.95 -24.62
C GLY A 234 8.26 -16.45 -24.48
N VAL A 235 9.20 -16.01 -23.65
CA VAL A 235 9.59 -14.60 -23.59
C VAL A 235 10.33 -14.25 -24.88
N ASP A 236 9.96 -13.14 -25.51
CA ASP A 236 10.59 -12.63 -26.74
C ASP A 236 12.11 -12.42 -26.57
N GLU A 237 12.88 -12.73 -27.60
CA GLU A 237 14.35 -12.70 -27.56
C GLU A 237 14.90 -11.30 -27.23
N MET A 238 14.25 -10.23 -27.67
CA MET A 238 14.65 -8.87 -27.35
C MET A 238 14.38 -8.56 -25.90
N ASP A 239 13.23 -8.99 -25.36
CA ASP A 239 12.88 -8.84 -23.94
C ASP A 239 13.81 -9.67 -23.05
N VAL A 240 14.22 -10.87 -23.48
CA VAL A 240 15.23 -11.69 -22.79
C VAL A 240 16.55 -10.93 -22.69
N LEU A 241 17.00 -10.28 -23.75
CA LEU A 241 18.23 -9.47 -23.73
C LEU A 241 18.11 -8.28 -22.76
N VAL A 242 16.95 -7.59 -22.74
CA VAL A 242 16.69 -6.47 -21.84
C VAL A 242 16.71 -6.96 -20.38
N LEU A 243 16.02 -8.05 -20.07
CA LEU A 243 15.96 -8.62 -18.71
C LEU A 243 17.34 -9.13 -18.25
N ALA A 244 18.13 -9.71 -19.16
CA ALA A 244 19.51 -10.11 -18.88
C ALA A 244 20.41 -8.90 -18.54
N LYS A 245 20.26 -7.78 -19.26
CA LYS A 245 20.97 -6.53 -18.94
C LYS A 245 20.60 -5.98 -17.58
N ILE A 246 19.32 -6.00 -17.22
CA ILE A 246 18.84 -5.57 -15.90
C ILE A 246 19.42 -6.47 -14.80
N ALA A 247 19.33 -7.80 -14.95
CA ALA A 247 19.89 -8.74 -14.00
C ALA A 247 21.41 -8.55 -13.81
N ASN A 248 22.12 -8.28 -14.90
CA ASN A 248 23.57 -8.01 -14.86
C ASN A 248 23.88 -6.68 -14.15
N SER A 249 23.09 -5.62 -14.38
CA SER A 249 23.29 -4.33 -13.71
C SER A 249 23.05 -4.40 -12.20
N ASN A 250 22.20 -5.32 -11.75
CA ASN A 250 21.93 -5.58 -10.34
C ASN A 250 22.95 -6.55 -9.68
N THR A 251 23.98 -6.97 -10.46
CA THR A 251 25.05 -7.84 -9.95
C THR A 251 26.17 -6.98 -9.36
N PRO A 252 26.67 -7.24 -8.14
CA PRO A 252 27.73 -6.43 -7.53
C PRO A 252 29.00 -6.27 -8.40
N ASN A 253 29.41 -7.36 -9.07
CA ASN A 253 30.50 -7.36 -10.06
C ASN A 253 29.93 -7.85 -11.40
N PRO A 254 29.34 -6.96 -12.25
CA PRO A 254 28.65 -7.37 -13.45
C PRO A 254 29.59 -7.99 -14.50
N LEU A 255 29.04 -8.86 -15.33
CA LEU A 255 29.73 -9.32 -16.55
C LEU A 255 29.92 -8.16 -17.52
N SER A 256 31.00 -8.20 -18.32
CA SER A 256 31.15 -7.27 -19.43
C SER A 256 29.99 -7.43 -20.43
N MET A 257 29.60 -6.33 -21.09
CA MET A 257 28.49 -6.38 -22.07
C MET A 257 28.79 -7.37 -23.21
N GLN A 258 30.04 -7.49 -23.64
CA GLN A 258 30.44 -8.44 -24.67
C GLN A 258 30.23 -9.90 -24.21
N GLU A 259 30.53 -10.20 -22.96
CA GLU A 259 30.39 -11.53 -22.38
C GLU A 259 28.90 -11.89 -22.18
N LEU A 260 28.11 -10.93 -21.70
CA LEU A 260 26.67 -11.06 -21.55
C LEU A 260 25.99 -11.35 -22.90
N GLU A 261 26.23 -10.49 -23.90
CA GLU A 261 25.63 -10.63 -25.24
C GLU A 261 26.01 -11.94 -25.90
N ARG A 262 27.26 -12.35 -25.80
CA ARG A 262 27.72 -13.64 -26.33
C ARG A 262 26.98 -14.82 -25.70
N THR A 263 26.75 -14.80 -24.37
CA THR A 263 26.03 -15.85 -23.65
C THR A 263 24.56 -15.85 -24.05
N VAL A 264 23.90 -14.70 -24.10
CA VAL A 264 22.50 -14.56 -24.51
C VAL A 264 22.27 -15.07 -25.92
N VAL A 265 23.09 -14.61 -26.91
CA VAL A 265 23.00 -15.06 -28.31
C VAL A 265 23.24 -16.57 -28.43
N SER A 266 24.20 -17.12 -27.68
CA SER A 266 24.45 -18.57 -27.65
C SER A 266 23.23 -19.36 -27.21
N MET A 267 22.52 -18.88 -26.17
CA MET A 267 21.32 -19.54 -25.65
C MET A 267 20.13 -19.41 -26.61
N ILE A 268 19.93 -18.24 -27.23
CA ILE A 268 18.91 -18.05 -28.28
C ILE A 268 19.14 -19.00 -29.45
N ASN A 269 20.37 -19.12 -29.95
CA ASN A 269 20.71 -20.02 -31.05
C ASN A 269 20.52 -21.50 -30.67
N LYS A 270 20.65 -21.86 -29.40
CA LYS A 270 20.37 -23.20 -28.88
C LYS A 270 18.89 -23.50 -28.77
N ASP A 271 18.09 -22.52 -28.42
CA ASP A 271 16.63 -22.63 -28.28
C ASP A 271 15.92 -22.79 -29.64
N ARG A 272 16.48 -22.16 -30.69
CA ARG A 272 15.98 -22.24 -32.08
C ARG A 272 16.24 -23.60 -32.77
N ARG A 273 17.04 -24.50 -32.18
CA ARG A 273 17.36 -25.84 -32.72
C ARG A 273 16.44 -26.90 -32.22
#